data_aee74c31bda8ba34a0c6ddf29d135d0a
#
_entry.id   aee74c31bda8ba34a0c6ddf29d135d0a
#
_cell.length_a   1.000
_cell.length_b   1.000
_cell.length_c   1.000
_cell.angle_alpha   90.00
_cell.angle_beta   90.00
_cell.angle_gamma   90.00
#
_symmetry.space_group_name_H-M   'P 1'
#
loop_
_entity.id
_entity.type
_entity.pdbx_description
1 polymer ?
#
loop_
_entity_poly.entity_id
_entity_poly.type
_entity_poly.pdbx_seq_one_letter_code
_entity_poly.pdbx_strand_id
1 'polypeptide(L)'
;MATWDPFDNMEALRREIDQAFNRVGPQFSPMFRSAFLPGRGAREYPLINLYEDQNTVYVEGLAPGADPGSFNISIVRNTLTVSGEKPRAPGDVKPESFHREERAAGKFVRSIDLPVEVDDTNNPTAQYKNGLLLLSLPKSEKAKPKQITVQVA
;
A
#
# COMPACT_ATOMS: atom_id res chain seq x y z
N MET A 1 11.71 30.37 -36.71
CA MET A 1 12.77 29.63 -35.98
C MET A 1 12.12 28.92 -34.82
N ALA A 2 11.97 27.61 -34.93
CA ALA A 2 11.48 26.80 -33.79
C ALA A 2 12.60 26.71 -32.76
N THR A 3 12.38 27.28 -31.60
CA THR A 3 13.28 27.12 -30.44
C THR A 3 13.19 25.67 -29.97
N TRP A 4 14.28 24.96 -30.15
CA TRP A 4 14.42 23.60 -29.61
C TRP A 4 14.47 23.70 -28.08
N ASP A 5 13.39 23.24 -27.41
CA ASP A 5 13.33 23.15 -25.97
C ASP A 5 13.55 21.70 -25.54
N PRO A 6 14.65 21.38 -24.84
CA PRO A 6 14.95 20.02 -24.40
C PRO A 6 13.95 19.47 -23.36
N PHE A 7 13.18 20.34 -22.70
CA PHE A 7 12.20 19.93 -21.71
C PHE A 7 10.89 19.45 -22.34
N ASP A 8 10.46 20.02 -23.48
CA ASP A 8 9.29 19.55 -24.23
C ASP A 8 9.48 18.11 -24.75
N ASN A 9 10.71 17.78 -25.17
CA ASN A 9 11.04 16.42 -25.59
C ASN A 9 11.06 15.41 -24.43
N MET A 10 11.45 15.82 -23.23
CA MET A 10 11.41 14.95 -22.05
C MET A 10 9.98 14.65 -21.60
N GLU A 11 9.07 15.62 -21.70
CA GLU A 11 7.66 15.38 -21.39
C GLU A 11 6.97 14.47 -22.42
N ALA A 12 7.31 14.61 -23.70
CA ALA A 12 6.83 13.74 -24.75
C ALA A 12 7.33 12.30 -24.56
N LEU A 13 8.62 12.11 -24.28
CA LEU A 13 9.23 10.82 -23.99
C LEU A 13 8.62 10.17 -22.75
N ARG A 14 8.35 10.95 -21.71
CA ARG A 14 7.68 10.48 -20.51
C ARG A 14 6.27 9.95 -20.79
N ARG A 15 5.48 10.67 -21.60
CA ARG A 15 4.13 10.23 -22.02
C ARG A 15 4.18 8.96 -22.87
N GLU A 16 5.17 8.84 -23.73
CA GLU A 16 5.36 7.66 -24.58
C GLU A 16 5.75 6.44 -23.79
N ILE A 17 6.62 6.59 -22.78
CA ILE A 17 6.97 5.56 -21.81
C ILE A 17 5.76 5.13 -20.99
N ASP A 18 4.98 6.08 -20.46
CA ASP A 18 3.75 5.79 -19.70
C ASP A 18 2.71 5.06 -20.56
N GLN A 19 2.59 5.41 -21.84
CA GLN A 19 1.69 4.73 -22.78
C GLN A 19 2.19 3.32 -23.14
N ALA A 20 3.49 3.14 -23.34
CA ALA A 20 4.08 1.83 -23.60
C ALA A 20 3.87 0.88 -22.43
N PHE A 21 4.05 1.33 -21.20
CA PHE A 21 3.80 0.54 -19.99
C PHE A 21 2.32 0.21 -19.78
N ASN A 22 1.41 1.12 -20.14
CA ASN A 22 -0.03 0.85 -20.06
C ASN A 22 -0.53 -0.14 -21.12
N ARG A 23 0.17 -0.25 -22.28
CA ARG A 23 -0.17 -1.21 -23.35
C ARG A 23 0.29 -2.64 -23.08
N VAL A 24 1.29 -2.82 -22.23
CA VAL A 24 1.88 -4.16 -21.96
C VAL A 24 1.06 -4.97 -20.95
N GLY A 25 -0.09 -4.46 -20.47
CA GLY A 25 -1.06 -5.21 -19.68
C GLY A 25 -0.61 -5.63 -18.26
N PRO A 26 -1.50 -6.27 -17.50
CA PRO A 26 -1.31 -6.53 -16.06
C PRO A 26 -0.32 -7.66 -15.72
N GLN A 27 0.47 -8.16 -16.66
CA GLN A 27 1.40 -9.26 -16.43
C GLN A 27 2.75 -8.84 -15.83
N PHE A 28 3.04 -7.54 -15.73
CA PHE A 28 4.21 -7.09 -14.98
C PHE A 28 3.87 -6.98 -13.51
N SER A 29 4.48 -7.84 -12.72
CA SER A 29 4.38 -7.84 -11.26
C SER A 29 4.55 -6.42 -10.69
N PRO A 30 3.72 -6.00 -9.72
CA PRO A 30 3.84 -4.68 -9.05
C PRO A 30 5.23 -4.37 -8.52
N MET A 31 6.04 -5.39 -8.27
CA MET A 31 7.42 -5.28 -7.79
C MET A 31 8.34 -4.55 -8.78
N PHE A 32 8.13 -4.71 -10.09
CA PHE A 32 8.93 -3.99 -11.10
C PHE A 32 8.51 -2.53 -11.27
N ARG A 33 7.25 -2.18 -11.00
CA ARG A 33 6.79 -0.78 -11.05
C ARG A 33 7.42 0.10 -9.99
N SER A 34 7.71 -0.43 -8.80
CA SER A 34 8.30 0.37 -7.72
C SER A 34 9.82 0.52 -7.85
N ALA A 35 10.51 -0.42 -8.53
CA ALA A 35 11.97 -0.39 -8.65
C ALA A 35 12.49 0.54 -9.75
N PHE A 36 11.71 0.76 -10.82
CA PHE A 36 12.17 1.46 -12.02
C PHE A 36 11.47 2.78 -12.34
N LEU A 37 10.38 3.14 -11.65
CA LEU A 37 9.67 4.39 -11.86
C LEU A 37 9.64 5.23 -10.57
N PRO A 38 10.59 6.14 -10.39
CA PRO A 38 10.55 7.09 -9.28
C PRO A 38 9.46 8.13 -9.52
N GLY A 39 8.22 7.84 -9.19
CA GLY A 39 7.21 8.85 -9.38
C GLY A 39 5.90 8.67 -8.64
N ARG A 40 5.28 7.52 -8.68
CA ARG A 40 3.98 7.29 -8.03
C ARG A 40 3.99 6.15 -7.01
N GLY A 41 4.67 5.05 -7.27
CA GLY A 41 4.75 3.93 -6.32
C GLY A 41 5.62 4.19 -5.10
N ALA A 42 6.64 5.06 -5.22
CA ALA A 42 7.53 5.42 -4.11
C ALA A 42 6.86 6.34 -3.06
N ARG A 43 5.68 6.88 -3.35
CA ARG A 43 4.93 7.77 -2.43
C ARG A 43 3.88 7.03 -1.61
N GLU A 44 3.60 5.79 -1.93
CA GLU A 44 2.61 4.99 -1.21
C GLU A 44 3.28 4.24 -0.06
N TYR A 45 3.25 4.84 1.11
CA TYR A 45 3.74 4.23 2.34
C TYR A 45 2.56 4.01 3.31
N PRO A 46 2.52 2.85 3.98
CA PRO A 46 3.34 1.66 3.82
C PRO A 46 3.04 0.88 2.53
N LEU A 47 4.03 0.11 2.03
CA LEU A 47 3.79 -0.87 0.99
C LEU A 47 2.98 -2.02 1.56
N ILE A 48 1.94 -2.44 0.86
CA ILE A 48 0.97 -3.40 1.37
C ILE A 48 0.84 -4.59 0.42
N ASN A 49 0.87 -5.79 0.99
CA ASN A 49 0.40 -7.03 0.38
C ASN A 49 -0.95 -7.40 0.97
N LEU A 50 -1.84 -7.85 0.12
CA LEU A 50 -3.18 -8.29 0.48
C LEU A 50 -3.40 -9.69 -0.08
N TYR A 51 -3.79 -10.62 0.79
CA TYR A 51 -4.13 -11.99 0.41
C TYR A 51 -5.23 -12.54 1.33
N GLU A 52 -5.83 -13.65 0.95
CA GLU A 52 -6.95 -14.23 1.69
C GLU A 52 -6.95 -15.74 1.66
N ASP A 53 -7.52 -16.34 2.67
CA ASP A 53 -7.93 -17.75 2.69
C ASP A 53 -9.48 -17.88 2.68
N GLN A 54 -9.99 -19.03 3.04
CA GLN A 54 -11.45 -19.27 3.05
C GLN A 54 -12.20 -18.39 4.06
N ASN A 55 -11.57 -18.01 5.18
CA ASN A 55 -12.22 -17.37 6.32
C ASN A 55 -11.68 -15.98 6.64
N THR A 56 -10.49 -15.64 6.16
CA THR A 56 -9.74 -14.48 6.65
C THR A 56 -9.07 -13.73 5.50
N VAL A 57 -9.07 -12.42 5.58
CA VAL A 57 -8.26 -11.53 4.76
C VAL A 57 -7.04 -11.12 5.58
N TYR A 58 -5.87 -11.25 4.98
CA TYR A 58 -4.59 -10.86 5.58
C TYR A 58 -4.01 -9.65 4.88
N VAL A 59 -3.51 -8.74 5.68
CA VAL A 59 -2.84 -7.53 5.19
C VAL A 59 -1.44 -7.45 5.81
N GLU A 60 -0.43 -7.39 4.96
CA GLU A 60 0.95 -7.16 5.38
C GLU A 60 1.40 -5.78 4.94
N GLY A 61 1.72 -4.92 5.88
CA GLY A 61 2.24 -3.58 5.62
C GLY A 61 3.73 -3.48 5.96
N LEU A 62 4.55 -3.10 4.99
CA LEU A 62 5.97 -2.85 5.23
C LEU A 62 6.16 -1.40 5.70
N ALA A 63 6.28 -1.22 7.01
CA ALA A 63 6.34 0.08 7.67
C ALA A 63 7.57 0.25 8.57
N PRO A 64 8.80 0.03 8.08
CA PRO A 64 9.99 0.11 8.91
C PRO A 64 10.20 1.53 9.46
N GLY A 65 10.46 1.61 10.76
CA GLY A 65 10.70 2.86 11.46
C GLY A 65 9.45 3.67 11.79
N ALA A 66 8.24 3.12 11.60
CA ALA A 66 7.03 3.72 12.11
C ALA A 66 6.98 3.62 13.64
N ASP A 67 6.36 4.60 14.27
CA ASP A 67 6.07 4.55 15.71
C ASP A 67 4.91 3.59 15.97
N PRO A 68 5.14 2.50 16.73
CA PRO A 68 4.09 1.52 17.03
C PRO A 68 2.86 2.12 17.71
N GLY A 69 3.06 3.13 18.55
CA GLY A 69 1.99 3.81 19.27
C GLY A 69 1.15 4.75 18.43
N SER A 70 1.61 5.09 17.23
CA SER A 70 0.94 6.02 16.33
C SER A 70 -0.05 5.36 15.36
N PHE A 71 -0.04 4.03 15.24
CA PHE A 71 -0.93 3.35 14.31
C PHE A 71 -2.40 3.53 14.67
N ASN A 72 -3.16 3.95 13.69
CA ASN A 72 -4.62 3.95 13.73
C ASN A 72 -5.14 3.19 12.52
N ILE A 73 -5.96 2.18 12.77
CA ILE A 73 -6.49 1.26 11.76
C ILE A 73 -8.00 1.33 11.84
N SER A 74 -8.65 1.61 10.74
CA SER A 74 -10.10 1.67 10.64
C SER A 74 -10.59 0.97 9.38
N ILE A 75 -11.77 0.38 9.49
CA ILE A 75 -12.46 -0.25 8.36
C ILE A 75 -13.81 0.43 8.24
N VAL A 76 -14.10 0.93 7.05
CA VAL A 76 -15.40 1.52 6.73
C VAL A 76 -15.91 0.82 5.47
N ARG A 77 -16.98 0.04 5.62
CA ARG A 77 -17.46 -0.84 4.56
C ARG A 77 -16.35 -1.80 4.12
N ASN A 78 -15.88 -1.68 2.88
CA ASN A 78 -14.80 -2.50 2.32
C ASN A 78 -13.48 -1.74 2.17
N THR A 79 -13.34 -0.59 2.79
CA THR A 79 -12.10 0.19 2.71
C THR A 79 -11.38 0.13 4.06
N LEU A 80 -10.18 -0.43 4.05
CA LEU A 80 -9.25 -0.42 5.18
C LEU A 80 -8.38 0.83 5.08
N THR A 81 -8.33 1.61 6.15
CA THR A 81 -7.45 2.75 6.28
C THR A 81 -6.45 2.51 7.40
N VAL A 82 -5.17 2.61 7.06
CA VAL A 82 -4.05 2.54 7.99
C VAL A 82 -3.36 3.89 8.02
N SER A 83 -3.25 4.48 9.20
CA SER A 83 -2.52 5.73 9.40
C SER A 83 -1.54 5.60 10.56
N GLY A 84 -0.55 6.47 10.59
CA GLY A 84 0.46 6.49 11.62
C GLY A 84 1.50 7.56 11.36
N GLU A 85 2.59 7.50 12.11
CA GLU A 85 3.69 8.43 12.02
C GLU A 85 5.02 7.69 11.97
N LYS A 86 5.89 8.14 11.07
CA LYS A 86 7.28 7.72 11.01
C LYS A 86 8.13 8.90 11.47
N PRO A 87 8.72 8.83 12.66
CA PRO A 87 9.53 9.91 13.18
C PRO A 87 10.74 10.16 12.26
N ARG A 88 11.14 11.41 12.18
CA ARG A 88 12.38 11.82 11.57
C ARG A 88 13.56 11.26 12.38
N ALA A 89 14.77 11.47 11.90
CA ALA A 89 15.99 11.17 12.66
C ALA A 89 15.92 11.75 14.08
N PRO A 90 16.68 11.20 15.05
CA PRO A 90 16.63 11.64 16.45
C PRO A 90 16.61 13.17 16.57
N GLY A 91 15.80 13.68 17.48
CA GLY A 91 15.30 15.05 17.54
C GLY A 91 16.31 16.21 17.60
N ASP A 92 17.62 15.88 17.73
CA ASP A 92 18.68 16.87 17.83
C ASP A 92 19.37 17.19 16.49
N VAL A 93 18.99 16.45 15.40
CA VAL A 93 19.58 16.67 14.08
C VAL A 93 18.79 17.75 13.35
N LYS A 94 19.41 18.90 13.16
CA LYS A 94 18.80 20.02 12.42
C LYS A 94 18.67 19.68 10.93
N PRO A 95 17.63 20.20 10.24
CA PRO A 95 17.42 19.93 8.81
C PRO A 95 18.65 20.28 7.94
N GLU A 96 19.33 21.37 8.25
CA GLU A 96 20.55 21.83 7.55
C GLU A 96 21.77 20.92 7.73
N SER A 97 21.71 20.00 8.69
CA SER A 97 22.78 19.03 8.94
C SER A 97 22.71 17.79 8.02
N PHE A 98 21.62 17.65 7.24
CA PHE A 98 21.50 16.54 6.32
C PHE A 98 22.24 16.82 5.01
N HIS A 99 23.25 16.04 4.70
CA HIS A 99 23.89 16.04 3.39
C HIS A 99 23.06 15.27 2.34
N ARG A 100 22.23 14.32 2.80
CA ARG A 100 21.32 13.54 1.95
C ARG A 100 20.15 13.04 2.78
N GLU A 101 18.93 13.25 2.31
CA GLU A 101 17.69 12.75 2.92
C GLU A 101 16.85 12.07 1.83
N GLU A 102 16.91 10.73 1.77
CA GLU A 102 16.18 9.91 0.79
C GLU A 102 14.99 9.16 1.42
N ARG A 103 14.92 9.12 2.75
CA ARG A 103 13.86 8.45 3.48
C ARG A 103 12.83 9.46 3.97
N ALA A 104 11.60 9.34 3.49
CA ALA A 104 10.50 10.16 3.96
C ALA A 104 10.20 9.89 5.45
N ALA A 105 9.84 10.93 6.16
CA ALA A 105 9.35 10.90 7.55
C ALA A 105 8.06 11.72 7.65
N GLY A 106 7.34 11.57 8.75
CA GLY A 106 6.10 12.28 9.01
C GLY A 106 4.88 11.37 9.06
N LYS A 107 3.72 11.98 9.06
CA LYS A 107 2.44 11.26 9.09
C LYS A 107 2.15 10.62 7.74
N PHE A 108 1.57 9.44 7.79
CA PHE A 108 1.12 8.71 6.60
C PHE A 108 -0.33 8.24 6.78
N VAL A 109 -1.02 8.14 5.66
CA VAL A 109 -2.36 7.54 5.57
C VAL A 109 -2.40 6.70 4.32
N ARG A 110 -2.82 5.45 4.45
CA ARG A 110 -2.98 4.52 3.36
C ARG A 110 -4.37 3.92 3.40
N SER A 111 -5.13 4.06 2.33
CA SER A 111 -6.44 3.40 2.16
C SER A 111 -6.34 2.35 1.07
N ILE A 112 -6.89 1.18 1.33
CA ILE A 112 -6.97 0.06 0.38
C ILE A 112 -8.36 -0.55 0.42
N ASP A 113 -8.84 -0.97 -0.74
CA ASP A 113 -10.09 -1.68 -0.85
C ASP A 113 -9.87 -3.17 -0.58
N LEU A 114 -10.68 -3.71 0.32
CA LEU A 114 -10.70 -5.13 0.64
C LEU A 114 -11.48 -5.89 -0.45
N PRO A 115 -11.04 -7.10 -0.82
CA PRO A 115 -11.69 -7.88 -1.88
C PRO A 115 -13.08 -8.36 -1.48
N VAL A 116 -13.33 -8.48 -0.18
CA VAL A 116 -14.58 -8.98 0.40
C VAL A 116 -14.94 -8.21 1.66
N GLU A 117 -16.20 -8.31 2.06
CA GLU A 117 -16.67 -7.77 3.33
C GLU A 117 -16.07 -8.54 4.51
N VAL A 118 -15.52 -7.80 5.46
CA VAL A 118 -14.95 -8.36 6.70
C VAL A 118 -15.86 -8.10 7.89
N ASP A 119 -15.75 -8.93 8.90
CA ASP A 119 -16.47 -8.81 10.16
C ASP A 119 -15.57 -8.06 11.16
N ASP A 120 -15.91 -6.80 11.42
CA ASP A 120 -15.19 -5.94 12.37
C ASP A 120 -15.49 -6.28 13.85
N THR A 121 -16.53 -7.11 14.10
CA THR A 121 -16.92 -7.53 15.44
C THR A 121 -16.28 -8.83 15.90
N ASN A 122 -15.79 -9.65 14.96
CA ASN A 122 -15.22 -10.96 15.23
C ASN A 122 -13.69 -10.94 15.36
N ASN A 123 -13.19 -10.18 16.36
CA ASN A 123 -11.79 -10.15 16.75
C ASN A 123 -10.76 -9.93 15.60
N PRO A 124 -10.84 -8.85 14.85
CA PRO A 124 -9.75 -8.48 13.96
C PRO A 124 -8.49 -8.28 14.80
N THR A 125 -7.37 -8.80 14.32
CA THR A 125 -6.08 -8.64 15.02
C THR A 125 -5.11 -7.81 14.23
N ALA A 126 -4.31 -7.02 14.94
CA ALA A 126 -3.25 -6.22 14.39
C ALA A 126 -1.97 -6.44 15.21
N GLN A 127 -0.86 -6.70 14.53
CA GLN A 127 0.45 -6.86 15.15
C GLN A 127 1.48 -6.08 14.37
N TYR A 128 2.37 -5.38 15.08
CA TYR A 128 3.51 -4.72 14.47
C TYR A 128 4.80 -5.24 15.09
N LYS A 129 5.66 -5.82 14.25
CA LYS A 129 6.93 -6.39 14.69
C LYS A 129 7.97 -6.27 13.58
N ASN A 130 9.17 -5.84 13.92
CA ASN A 130 10.31 -5.76 13.00
C ASN A 130 10.03 -4.95 11.73
N GLY A 131 9.22 -3.90 11.83
CA GLY A 131 8.84 -3.07 10.68
C GLY A 131 7.72 -3.64 9.82
N LEU A 132 7.13 -4.78 10.20
CA LEU A 132 5.98 -5.39 9.55
C LEU A 132 4.71 -5.18 10.38
N LEU A 133 3.70 -4.60 9.74
CA LEU A 133 2.34 -4.53 10.25
C LEU A 133 1.54 -5.70 9.66
N LEU A 134 1.05 -6.58 10.50
CA LEU A 134 0.26 -7.74 10.13
C LEU A 134 -1.17 -7.56 10.65
N LEU A 135 -2.14 -7.61 9.74
CA LEU A 135 -3.56 -7.60 10.09
C LEU A 135 -4.19 -8.92 9.68
N SER A 136 -5.05 -9.44 10.54
CA SER A 136 -5.89 -10.59 10.26
C SER A 136 -7.34 -10.18 10.46
N LEU A 137 -8.09 -10.17 9.36
CA LEU A 137 -9.45 -9.66 9.28
C LEU A 137 -10.40 -10.80 8.92
N PRO A 138 -11.20 -11.32 9.85
CA PRO A 138 -12.18 -12.34 9.55
C PRO A 138 -13.19 -11.90 8.50
N LYS A 139 -13.52 -12.76 7.55
CA LYS A 139 -14.56 -12.49 6.55
C LYS A 139 -15.94 -12.50 7.19
N SER A 140 -16.83 -11.64 6.73
CA SER A 140 -18.23 -11.71 7.12
C SER A 140 -18.86 -13.05 6.70
N GLU A 141 -19.86 -13.52 7.42
CA GLU A 141 -20.54 -14.78 7.09
C GLU A 141 -21.13 -14.79 5.67
N LYS A 142 -21.46 -13.61 5.13
CA LYS A 142 -21.94 -13.45 3.76
C LYS A 142 -20.84 -13.64 2.71
N ALA A 143 -19.60 -13.35 3.08
CA ALA A 143 -18.43 -13.43 2.20
C ALA A 143 -17.76 -14.81 2.22
N LYS A 144 -18.14 -15.69 3.14
CA LYS A 144 -17.60 -17.05 3.21
C LYS A 144 -18.21 -17.96 2.13
N PRO A 145 -17.44 -18.91 1.59
CA PRO A 145 -17.96 -19.88 0.64
C PRO A 145 -19.09 -20.73 1.25
N LYS A 146 -20.23 -20.78 0.58
CA LYS A 146 -21.35 -21.65 1.00
C LYS A 146 -21.31 -22.95 0.21
N GLN A 147 -21.26 -24.08 0.89
CA GLN A 147 -21.47 -25.38 0.26
C GLN A 147 -22.94 -25.60 -0.03
N ILE A 148 -23.27 -25.90 -1.28
CA ILE A 148 -24.62 -26.32 -1.71
C ILE A 148 -24.57 -27.81 -1.98
N THR A 149 -25.28 -28.58 -1.19
CA THR A 149 -25.43 -30.02 -1.40
C THR A 149 -26.53 -30.27 -2.44
N VAL A 150 -26.17 -30.89 -3.55
CA VAL A 150 -27.16 -31.32 -4.56
C VAL A 150 -27.78 -32.60 -4.07
N GLN A 151 -29.10 -32.57 -3.82
CA GLN A 151 -29.87 -33.78 -3.61
C GLN A 151 -30.25 -34.31 -4.98
N VAL A 152 -29.83 -35.57 -5.25
CA VAL A 152 -30.27 -36.31 -6.45
C VAL A 152 -31.64 -36.91 -6.12
N ALA A 153 -32.65 -36.50 -6.86
CA ALA A 153 -34.00 -37.06 -6.77
C ALA A 153 -34.09 -38.39 -7.50
#